data_a483f254195268526f1cc6183392eb65
#
_entry.id   a483f254195268526f1cc6183392eb65
#
_cell.length_a   1.000
_cell.length_b   1.000
_cell.length_c   1.000
_cell.angle_alpha   90.00
_cell.angle_beta   90.00
_cell.angle_gamma   90.00
#
_symmetry.space_group_name_H-M   'P 1'
#
loop_
_entity.id
_entity.type
_entity.pdbx_description
1 polymer ?
#
loop_
_entity_poly.entity_id
_entity_poly.type
_entity_poly.pdbx_seq_one_letter_code
_entity_poly.pdbx_strand_id
1 'polypeptide(L)'
;MTWRLISKEYEKSKGARNCELLFQLVKNNEPLGIVAFEGKKPIGWCSISPREQLIRLEYSKLFKRIDDRPVWSITCIFIKKEYRKKGISSVLISEASKYAFLNGAGVIEAYPVISKKGKMIPDVFVYHGLVNAYKKAGFKKVKQPSETRLIMRLE
;
A
#
# COMPACT_ATOMS: atom_id res chain seq x y z
N MET A 1 -2.85 -8.46 6.36
CA MET A 1 -3.67 -8.21 7.58
C MET A 1 -3.16 -7.04 8.44
N THR A 2 -1.89 -6.70 8.40
CA THR A 2 -1.26 -5.68 9.28
C THR A 2 -2.04 -4.37 9.42
N TRP A 3 -2.61 -3.85 8.34
CA TRP A 3 -3.37 -2.58 8.35
C TRP A 3 -4.86 -2.76 8.64
N ARG A 4 -5.40 -4.00 8.52
CA ARG A 4 -6.82 -4.33 8.71
C ARG A 4 -7.18 -4.70 10.15
N LEU A 5 -6.19 -5.03 10.97
CA LEU A 5 -6.36 -5.40 12.37
C LEU A 5 -5.64 -4.40 13.28
N ILE A 6 -6.17 -4.14 14.47
CA ILE A 6 -5.41 -3.43 15.50
C ILE A 6 -4.20 -4.27 15.92
N SER A 7 -3.16 -3.62 16.46
CA SER A 7 -1.87 -4.27 16.73
C SER A 7 -2.02 -5.53 17.62
N LYS A 8 -2.83 -5.45 18.66
CA LYS A 8 -3.07 -6.57 19.60
C LYS A 8 -3.70 -7.78 18.91
N GLU A 9 -4.67 -7.56 18.05
CA GLU A 9 -5.34 -8.63 17.30
C GLU A 9 -4.41 -9.22 16.24
N TYR A 10 -3.67 -8.37 15.52
CA TYR A 10 -2.69 -8.83 14.55
C TYR A 10 -1.64 -9.74 15.16
N GLU A 11 -1.06 -9.37 16.30
CA GLU A 11 -0.06 -10.21 16.98
C GLU A 11 -0.64 -11.52 17.49
N LYS A 12 -1.85 -11.53 18.06
CA LYS A 12 -2.55 -12.74 18.48
C LYS A 12 -2.85 -13.71 17.33
N SER A 13 -3.08 -13.18 16.12
CA SER A 13 -3.47 -13.95 14.94
C SER A 13 -2.29 -14.23 14.01
N LYS A 14 -1.07 -13.89 14.41
CA LYS A 14 0.12 -13.98 13.54
C LYS A 14 0.32 -15.40 13.00
N GLY A 15 0.69 -15.49 11.73
CA GLY A 15 0.87 -16.77 11.04
C GLY A 15 -0.42 -17.30 10.40
N ALA A 16 -0.74 -18.56 10.64
CA ALA A 16 -1.82 -19.27 9.95
C ALA A 16 -3.19 -18.60 10.05
N ARG A 17 -3.55 -18.06 11.24
CA ARG A 17 -4.85 -17.39 11.41
C ARG A 17 -4.98 -16.10 10.61
N ASN A 18 -3.93 -15.28 10.53
CA ASN A 18 -3.95 -14.10 9.66
C ASN A 18 -4.02 -14.47 8.18
N CYS A 19 -3.44 -15.58 7.77
CA CYS A 19 -3.56 -16.12 6.43
C CYS A 19 -5.01 -16.54 6.14
N GLU A 20 -5.63 -17.28 7.04
CA GLU A 20 -7.04 -17.68 6.92
C GLU A 20 -7.98 -16.48 6.86
N LEU A 21 -7.81 -15.48 7.73
CA LEU A 21 -8.59 -14.25 7.68
C LEU A 21 -8.45 -13.52 6.33
N LEU A 22 -7.24 -13.46 5.78
CA LEU A 22 -7.02 -12.87 4.46
C LEU A 22 -7.73 -13.67 3.36
N PHE A 23 -7.69 -15.00 3.45
CA PHE A 23 -8.35 -15.90 2.50
C PHE A 23 -9.87 -15.74 2.53
N GLN A 24 -10.48 -15.56 3.71
CA GLN A 24 -11.91 -15.28 3.82
C GLN A 24 -12.28 -13.95 3.15
N LEU A 25 -11.46 -12.89 3.30
CA LEU A 25 -11.69 -11.64 2.59
C LEU A 25 -11.61 -11.82 1.06
N VAL A 26 -10.69 -12.65 0.56
CA VAL A 26 -10.62 -13.00 -0.88
C VAL A 26 -11.90 -13.71 -1.32
N LYS A 27 -12.39 -14.70 -0.56
CA LYS A 27 -13.63 -15.42 -0.86
C LYS A 27 -14.87 -14.50 -0.90
N ASN A 28 -14.88 -13.49 -0.06
CA ASN A 28 -15.95 -12.50 0.00
C ASN A 28 -15.81 -11.39 -1.06
N ASN A 29 -14.89 -11.52 -2.01
CA ASN A 29 -14.60 -10.53 -3.05
C ASN A 29 -14.26 -9.12 -2.49
N GLU A 30 -13.68 -9.06 -1.29
CA GLU A 30 -13.24 -7.79 -0.73
C GLU A 30 -12.08 -7.20 -1.53
N PRO A 31 -12.04 -5.87 -1.75
CA PRO A 31 -10.94 -5.24 -2.47
C PRO A 31 -9.67 -5.25 -1.62
N LEU A 32 -8.74 -6.12 -1.96
CA LEU A 32 -7.48 -6.30 -1.21
C LEU A 32 -6.27 -5.73 -1.94
N GLY A 33 -6.36 -5.59 -3.26
CA GLY A 33 -5.26 -5.14 -4.11
C GLY A 33 -5.09 -6.01 -5.34
N ILE A 34 -3.94 -5.89 -5.98
CA ILE A 34 -3.60 -6.61 -7.21
C ILE A 34 -2.31 -7.38 -7.09
N VAL A 35 -2.18 -8.45 -7.87
CA VAL A 35 -0.99 -9.29 -7.98
C VAL A 35 -0.41 -9.16 -9.38
N ALA A 36 0.89 -8.92 -9.48
CA ALA A 36 1.62 -8.97 -10.73
C ALA A 36 2.13 -10.39 -10.99
N PHE A 37 2.00 -10.85 -12.23
CA PHE A 37 2.46 -12.16 -12.69
C PHE A 37 3.45 -12.03 -13.85
N GLU A 38 4.41 -12.94 -13.91
CA GLU A 38 5.20 -13.27 -15.09
C GLU A 38 4.76 -14.66 -15.55
N GLY A 39 4.00 -14.74 -16.63
CA GLY A 39 3.28 -15.97 -16.98
C GLY A 39 2.35 -16.41 -15.84
N LYS A 40 2.61 -17.60 -15.28
CA LYS A 40 1.84 -18.14 -14.12
C LYS A 40 2.50 -17.85 -12.76
N LYS A 41 3.68 -17.23 -12.74
CA LYS A 41 4.46 -17.00 -11.51
C LYS A 41 4.09 -15.65 -10.90
N PRO A 42 3.57 -15.57 -9.64
CA PRO A 42 3.34 -14.29 -8.98
C PRO A 42 4.70 -13.65 -8.61
N ILE A 43 4.89 -12.39 -8.99
CA ILE A 43 6.15 -11.67 -8.83
C ILE A 43 6.04 -10.43 -7.95
N GLY A 44 4.82 -9.90 -7.75
CA GLY A 44 4.59 -8.70 -6.95
C GLY A 44 3.17 -8.59 -6.46
N TRP A 45 2.98 -7.73 -5.45
CA TRP A 45 1.71 -7.44 -4.80
C TRP A 45 1.61 -5.96 -4.47
N CYS A 46 0.47 -5.35 -4.73
CA CYS A 46 0.12 -4.01 -4.23
C CYS A 46 -1.19 -4.10 -3.45
N SER A 47 -1.13 -3.84 -2.15
CA SER A 47 -2.32 -3.75 -1.31
C SER A 47 -2.95 -2.37 -1.48
N ILE A 48 -4.19 -2.35 -1.97
CA ILE A 48 -5.01 -1.15 -2.10
C ILE A 48 -6.45 -1.48 -1.72
N SER A 49 -7.07 -0.63 -0.91
CA SER A 49 -8.44 -0.82 -0.41
C SER A 49 -9.03 0.51 0.03
N PRO A 50 -10.38 0.61 0.17
CA PRO A 50 -11.00 1.71 0.91
C PRO A 50 -10.32 1.90 2.27
N ARG A 51 -10.02 3.14 2.63
CA ARG A 51 -9.30 3.47 3.88
C ARG A 51 -10.03 2.95 5.13
N GLU A 52 -11.35 2.95 5.09
CA GLU A 52 -12.24 2.49 6.16
C GLU A 52 -12.00 1.02 6.54
N GLN A 53 -11.54 0.21 5.59
CA GLN A 53 -11.18 -1.20 5.82
C GLN A 53 -9.79 -1.37 6.45
N LEU A 54 -9.04 -0.28 6.64
CA LEU A 54 -7.66 -0.26 7.11
C LEU A 54 -7.58 0.38 8.48
N ILE A 55 -8.21 -0.26 9.47
CA ILE A 55 -8.46 0.28 10.81
C ILE A 55 -7.20 0.86 11.49
N ARG A 56 -6.01 0.31 11.22
CA ARG A 56 -4.76 0.86 11.77
C ARG A 56 -4.41 2.24 11.25
N LEU A 57 -4.90 2.66 10.09
CA LEU A 57 -4.70 4.03 9.61
C LEU A 57 -5.46 5.03 10.47
N GLU A 58 -6.64 4.66 10.98
CA GLU A 58 -7.45 5.54 11.86
C GLU A 58 -6.75 5.78 13.21
N TYR A 59 -6.03 4.79 13.72
CA TYR A 59 -5.25 4.93 14.96
C TYR A 59 -3.83 5.45 14.73
N SER A 60 -3.43 5.70 13.48
CA SER A 60 -2.09 6.17 13.17
C SER A 60 -1.94 7.65 13.49
N LYS A 61 -1.05 7.99 14.43
CA LYS A 61 -0.67 9.39 14.68
C LYS A 61 0.00 10.04 13.47
N LEU A 62 0.68 9.23 12.65
CA LEU A 62 1.47 9.69 11.51
C LEU A 62 0.61 9.90 10.26
N PHE A 63 -0.37 9.01 10.02
CA PHE A 63 -1.18 9.00 8.81
C PHE A 63 -2.64 9.39 9.10
N LYS A 64 -2.82 10.47 9.88
CA LYS A 64 -4.15 11.03 10.13
C LYS A 64 -4.83 11.44 8.82
N ARG A 65 -6.15 11.38 8.79
CA ARG A 65 -6.93 11.92 7.66
C ARG A 65 -6.52 13.36 7.36
N ILE A 66 -6.48 13.70 6.09
CA ILE A 66 -6.20 15.07 5.63
C ILE A 66 -7.49 15.86 5.53
N ASP A 67 -8.55 15.22 5.09
CA ASP A 67 -9.89 15.74 4.90
C ASP A 67 -10.91 14.59 5.03
N ASP A 68 -12.21 14.90 4.86
CA ASP A 68 -13.31 13.94 5.02
C ASP A 68 -13.64 13.19 3.72
N ARG A 69 -12.90 13.40 2.63
CA ARG A 69 -13.13 12.69 1.37
C ARG A 69 -12.88 11.19 1.54
N PRO A 70 -13.76 10.34 0.98
CA PRO A 70 -13.49 8.91 0.93
C PRO A 70 -12.26 8.65 0.04
N VAL A 71 -11.28 7.94 0.58
CA VAL A 71 -10.04 7.62 -0.13
C VAL A 71 -9.79 6.12 -0.15
N TRP A 72 -9.18 5.63 -1.23
CA TRP A 72 -8.54 4.32 -1.24
C TRP A 72 -7.07 4.48 -0.86
N SER A 73 -6.54 3.54 -0.10
CA SER A 73 -5.17 3.64 0.44
C SER A 73 -4.27 2.51 -0.02
N ILE A 74 -3.12 2.86 -0.61
CA ILE A 74 -2.03 1.93 -0.88
C ILE A 74 -1.17 1.81 0.37
N THR A 75 -1.16 0.63 0.99
CA THR A 75 -0.47 0.40 2.27
C THR A 75 0.71 -0.54 2.19
N CYS A 76 0.82 -1.35 1.13
CA CYS A 76 1.92 -2.28 0.98
C CYS A 76 2.23 -2.53 -0.50
N ILE A 77 3.52 -2.54 -0.82
CA ILE A 77 4.04 -2.98 -2.11
C ILE A 77 5.10 -4.03 -1.84
N PHE A 78 4.92 -5.19 -2.41
CA PHE A 78 5.91 -6.27 -2.38
C PHE A 78 6.32 -6.64 -3.81
N ILE A 79 7.63 -6.80 -4.03
CA ILE A 79 8.19 -7.32 -5.28
C ILE A 79 9.26 -8.32 -4.92
N LYS A 80 9.22 -9.49 -5.52
CA LYS A 80 10.24 -10.54 -5.34
C LYS A 80 11.63 -9.98 -5.67
N LYS A 81 12.64 -10.40 -4.91
CA LYS A 81 14.00 -9.82 -4.93
C LYS A 81 14.59 -9.77 -6.35
N GLU A 82 14.44 -10.83 -7.11
CA GLU A 82 14.96 -10.97 -8.48
C GLU A 82 14.27 -10.07 -9.52
N TYR A 83 13.12 -9.48 -9.15
CA TYR A 83 12.33 -8.58 -10.01
C TYR A 83 12.45 -7.10 -9.61
N ARG A 84 13.20 -6.79 -8.56
CA ARG A 84 13.41 -5.41 -8.10
C ARG A 84 14.31 -4.61 -9.04
N LYS A 85 14.29 -3.30 -8.90
CA LYS A 85 15.09 -2.32 -9.70
C LYS A 85 14.79 -2.35 -11.21
N LYS A 86 13.69 -2.98 -11.63
CA LYS A 86 13.22 -3.07 -13.03
C LYS A 86 12.00 -2.18 -13.32
N GLY A 87 11.68 -1.23 -12.44
CA GLY A 87 10.54 -0.31 -12.62
C GLY A 87 9.17 -0.89 -12.26
N ILE A 88 9.07 -2.18 -11.90
CA ILE A 88 7.81 -2.88 -11.64
C ILE A 88 6.95 -2.19 -10.57
N SER A 89 7.56 -1.55 -9.56
CA SER A 89 6.80 -0.85 -8.52
C SER A 89 5.93 0.28 -9.06
N SER A 90 6.42 1.08 -10.00
CA SER A 90 5.62 2.16 -10.59
C SER A 90 4.50 1.65 -11.48
N VAL A 91 4.75 0.58 -12.23
CA VAL A 91 3.71 -0.10 -13.03
C VAL A 91 2.63 -0.68 -12.11
N LEU A 92 3.04 -1.40 -11.07
CA LEU A 92 2.13 -2.01 -10.11
C LEU A 92 1.26 -0.96 -9.38
N ILE A 93 1.84 0.19 -8.99
CA ILE A 93 1.10 1.32 -8.42
C ILE A 93 0.08 1.87 -9.43
N SER A 94 0.49 2.06 -10.68
CA SER A 94 -0.39 2.58 -11.73
C SER A 94 -1.58 1.64 -11.98
N GLU A 95 -1.34 0.34 -12.10
CA GLU A 95 -2.41 -0.65 -12.32
C GLU A 95 -3.32 -0.81 -11.08
N ALA A 96 -2.75 -0.74 -9.86
CA ALA A 96 -3.54 -0.71 -8.63
C ALA A 96 -4.43 0.53 -8.57
N SER A 97 -3.95 1.67 -9.05
CA SER A 97 -4.74 2.91 -9.11
C SER A 97 -5.88 2.80 -10.11
N LYS A 98 -5.64 2.25 -11.31
CA LYS A 98 -6.70 1.97 -12.28
C LYS A 98 -7.76 1.03 -11.70
N TYR A 99 -7.34 -0.05 -11.04
CA TYR A 99 -8.24 -0.96 -10.35
C TYR A 99 -9.12 -0.23 -9.33
N ALA A 100 -8.54 0.64 -8.50
CA ALA A 100 -9.30 1.40 -7.51
C ALA A 100 -10.32 2.35 -8.15
N PHE A 101 -9.93 3.10 -9.19
CA PHE A 101 -10.86 3.99 -9.92
C PHE A 101 -12.01 3.22 -10.57
N LEU A 102 -11.75 2.06 -11.17
CA LEU A 102 -12.79 1.18 -11.72
C LEU A 102 -13.75 0.65 -10.63
N ASN A 103 -13.32 0.61 -9.37
CA ASN A 103 -14.11 0.22 -8.22
C ASN A 103 -14.64 1.42 -7.41
N GLY A 104 -14.71 2.62 -8.01
CA GLY A 104 -15.37 3.78 -7.43
C GLY A 104 -14.50 4.66 -6.54
N ALA A 105 -13.18 4.49 -6.54
CA ALA A 105 -12.29 5.43 -5.85
C ALA A 105 -12.37 6.80 -6.53
N GLY A 106 -12.57 7.87 -5.75
CA GLY A 106 -12.41 9.25 -6.24
C GLY A 106 -10.99 9.78 -5.99
N VAL A 107 -10.37 9.31 -4.92
CA VAL A 107 -9.01 9.70 -4.52
C VAL A 107 -8.24 8.48 -4.04
N ILE A 108 -6.98 8.38 -4.43
CA ILE A 108 -6.06 7.35 -3.93
C ILE A 108 -4.98 8.02 -3.10
N GLU A 109 -4.76 7.49 -1.89
CA GLU A 109 -3.76 7.98 -0.95
C GLU A 109 -2.66 6.94 -0.72
N ALA A 110 -1.42 7.39 -0.61
CA ALA A 110 -0.26 6.55 -0.38
C ALA A 110 0.70 7.18 0.61
N TYR A 111 1.53 6.35 1.27
CA TYR A 111 2.39 6.74 2.39
C TYR A 111 3.87 6.40 2.16
N PRO A 112 4.46 6.83 1.03
CA PRO A 112 5.80 6.41 0.66
C PRO A 112 6.89 6.88 1.63
N VAL A 113 8.02 6.16 1.55
CA VAL A 113 9.24 6.48 2.29
C VAL A 113 10.09 7.45 1.47
N ILE A 114 10.61 8.48 2.15
CA ILE A 114 11.63 9.38 1.61
C ILE A 114 12.99 8.70 1.75
N SER A 115 13.64 8.39 0.64
CA SER A 115 15.04 7.96 0.66
C SER A 115 15.96 9.17 0.73
N LYS A 116 16.79 9.26 1.78
CA LYS A 116 17.86 10.27 1.86
C LYS A 116 19.02 9.82 0.96
N LYS A 117 19.60 10.75 0.18
CA LYS A 117 20.78 10.46 -0.66
C LYS A 117 21.90 9.81 0.17
N GLY A 118 22.47 8.72 -0.34
CA GLY A 118 23.58 8.00 0.30
C GLY A 118 23.21 7.08 1.46
N LYS A 119 21.93 6.99 1.86
CA LYS A 119 21.48 6.04 2.90
C LYS A 119 20.63 4.93 2.29
N MET A 120 21.13 3.71 2.36
CA MET A 120 20.36 2.52 2.01
C MET A 120 19.35 2.24 3.12
N ILE A 121 18.06 2.22 2.77
CA ILE A 121 16.99 1.87 3.71
C ILE A 121 16.78 0.36 3.59
N PRO A 122 16.85 -0.41 4.70
CA PRO A 122 16.55 -1.84 4.66
C PRO A 122 15.15 -2.09 4.08
N ASP A 123 15.04 -3.13 3.26
CA ASP A 123 13.81 -3.48 2.52
C ASP A 123 12.56 -3.58 3.41
N VAL A 124 12.74 -4.05 4.65
CA VAL A 124 11.67 -4.17 5.65
C VAL A 124 11.00 -2.85 6.02
N PHE A 125 11.65 -1.71 5.79
CA PHE A 125 11.08 -0.39 6.06
C PHE A 125 10.50 0.29 4.81
N VAL A 126 10.65 -0.32 3.63
CA VAL A 126 10.25 0.25 2.33
C VAL A 126 8.98 -0.39 1.78
N TYR A 127 8.28 -1.19 2.56
CA TYR A 127 7.07 -1.89 2.11
C TYR A 127 5.92 -0.93 1.71
N HIS A 128 5.95 0.32 2.11
CA HIS A 128 5.07 1.37 1.58
C HIS A 128 5.47 1.89 0.19
N GLY A 129 6.61 1.44 -0.34
CA GLY A 129 7.20 1.97 -1.56
C GLY A 129 7.98 3.27 -1.38
N LEU A 130 8.72 3.64 -2.41
CA LEU A 130 9.53 4.85 -2.45
C LEU A 130 8.81 5.98 -3.19
N VAL A 131 9.05 7.22 -2.79
CA VAL A 131 8.46 8.43 -3.37
C VAL A 131 8.56 8.47 -4.90
N ASN A 132 9.70 8.09 -5.46
CA ASN A 132 9.92 8.14 -6.91
C ASN A 132 9.00 7.19 -7.70
N ALA A 133 8.62 6.04 -7.13
CA ALA A 133 7.69 5.11 -7.79
C ALA A 133 6.29 5.73 -7.89
N TYR A 134 5.83 6.40 -6.85
CA TYR A 134 4.55 7.11 -6.82
C TYR A 134 4.54 8.35 -7.72
N LYS A 135 5.62 9.13 -7.73
CA LYS A 135 5.75 10.27 -8.68
C LYS A 135 5.63 9.82 -10.13
N LYS A 136 6.29 8.71 -10.51
CA LYS A 136 6.18 8.12 -11.86
C LYS A 136 4.75 7.64 -12.18
N ALA A 137 3.99 7.23 -11.17
CA ALA A 137 2.58 6.86 -11.30
C ALA A 137 1.60 8.06 -11.21
N GLY A 138 2.09 9.31 -11.19
CA GLY A 138 1.28 10.52 -11.22
C GLY A 138 0.87 11.08 -9.86
N PHE A 139 1.26 10.46 -8.76
CA PHE A 139 0.92 10.93 -7.41
C PHE A 139 1.62 12.26 -7.08
N LYS A 140 0.87 13.16 -6.46
CA LYS A 140 1.35 14.45 -5.97
C LYS A 140 1.51 14.44 -4.45
N LYS A 141 2.52 15.14 -3.92
CA LYS A 141 2.69 15.34 -2.48
C LYS A 141 1.55 16.20 -1.94
N VAL A 142 0.91 15.74 -0.86
CA VAL A 142 -0.12 16.51 -0.15
C VAL A 142 0.37 16.93 1.25
N LYS A 143 1.06 16.03 1.97
CA LYS A 143 1.55 16.31 3.33
C LYS A 143 2.87 15.58 3.58
N GLN A 144 3.66 16.13 4.50
CA GLN A 144 4.87 15.48 5.01
C GLN A 144 4.77 15.37 6.53
N PRO A 145 4.23 14.24 7.03
CA PRO A 145 4.02 14.06 8.47
C PRO A 145 5.31 13.80 9.26
N SER A 146 6.42 13.45 8.59
CA SER A 146 7.74 13.31 9.21
C SER A 146 8.86 13.50 8.18
N GLU A 147 10.11 13.57 8.64
CA GLU A 147 11.28 13.67 7.75
C GLU A 147 11.41 12.48 6.78
N THR A 148 10.87 11.33 7.12
CA THR A 148 11.01 10.08 6.36
C THR A 148 9.74 9.63 5.65
N ARG A 149 8.63 10.35 5.79
CA ARG A 149 7.32 9.95 5.25
C ARG A 149 6.62 11.08 4.53
N LEU A 150 5.99 10.75 3.40
CA LEU A 150 5.04 11.61 2.71
C LEU A 150 3.64 11.00 2.78
N ILE A 151 2.63 11.86 2.64
CA ILE A 151 1.32 11.46 2.15
C ILE A 151 1.21 12.01 0.74
N MET A 152 0.90 11.14 -0.21
CA MET A 152 0.74 11.48 -1.62
C MET A 152 -0.64 11.04 -2.10
N ARG A 153 -1.23 11.79 -3.04
CA ARG A 153 -2.54 11.49 -3.62
C ARG A 153 -2.48 11.48 -5.15
N LEU A 154 -3.38 10.70 -5.72
CA LEU A 154 -3.76 10.65 -7.12
C LEU A 154 -5.29 10.84 -7.21
N GLU A 155 -5.72 11.75 -8.10
CA GLU A 155 -7.12 12.09 -8.37
C GLU A 155 -7.39 11.98 -9.88
#